data_27213bcf85f2fe772a9e295bba785596
#
_entry.id   27213bcf85f2fe772a9e295bba785596
#
_cell.length_a   1.000
_cell.length_b   1.000
_cell.length_c   1.000
_cell.angle_alpha   90.00
_cell.angle_beta   90.00
_cell.angle_gamma   90.00
#
_symmetry.space_group_name_H-M   'P 1'
#
loop_
_entity.id
_entity.type
_entity.pdbx_description
1 polymer ?
#
loop_
_entity_poly.entity_id
_entity_poly.type
_entity_poly.pdbx_seq_one_letter_code
_entity_poly.pdbx_strand_id
1 'polypeptide(L)'
;MCIRDSHYAWNLITKDFGIDKNRLYVTVYHEDDEAFNFWKKIADFSDDRIIRIATSDNFWSMGETGPCGPCSEIFYDHGDHLAGGLPGTKDEDGNRFIEIWNLVFMQFEQVSKDKRIDLPKPSVDTGMGLERIAALLQGTHCLLYTSDAADE
;
A
#
# COMPACT_ATOMS: atom_id res chain seq x y z
N MET A 1 -8.69 13.55 -1.23
CA MET A 1 -7.62 12.74 -0.60
C MET A 1 -6.78 13.60 0.33
N CYS A 2 -6.24 13.07 1.42
CA CYS A 2 -5.38 13.84 2.30
C CYS A 2 -3.89 13.64 1.91
N ILE A 3 -3.36 14.54 1.11
CA ILE A 3 -1.92 14.57 0.73
C ILE A 3 -0.99 14.51 1.95
N ARG A 4 -1.48 15.03 3.09
CA ARG A 4 -0.74 15.06 4.35
C ARG A 4 -0.49 13.66 4.91
N ASP A 5 -1.49 12.75 4.80
CA ASP A 5 -1.37 11.40 5.36
C ASP A 5 -0.40 10.56 4.55
N SER A 6 -0.45 10.65 3.22
CA SER A 6 0.54 10.02 2.33
C SER A 6 1.95 10.55 2.59
N HIS A 7 2.09 11.86 2.87
CA HIS A 7 3.38 12.46 3.20
C HIS A 7 3.92 11.97 4.55
N TYR A 8 3.05 11.82 5.56
CA TYR A 8 3.47 11.28 6.86
C TYR A 8 3.91 9.81 6.73
N ALA A 9 3.14 8.99 6.01
CA ALA A 9 3.51 7.60 5.75
C ALA A 9 4.87 7.51 5.05
N TRP A 10 5.07 8.30 4.00
CA TRP A 10 6.33 8.33 3.26
C TRP A 10 7.52 8.75 4.12
N ASN A 11 7.35 9.79 4.94
CA ASN A 11 8.41 10.25 5.84
C ASN A 11 8.76 9.20 6.89
N LEU A 12 7.75 8.57 7.51
CA LEU A 12 7.99 7.52 8.50
C LEU A 12 8.80 6.37 7.90
N ILE A 13 8.41 5.87 6.72
CA ILE A 13 9.11 4.77 6.06
C ILE A 13 10.53 5.16 5.64
N THR A 14 10.69 6.30 4.99
CA THR A 14 11.96 6.65 4.35
C THR A 14 12.95 7.37 5.26
N LYS A 15 12.46 8.17 6.21
CA LYS A 15 13.32 8.96 7.11
C LYS A 15 13.49 8.32 8.48
N ASP A 16 12.38 7.93 9.11
CA ASP A 16 12.46 7.43 10.48
C ASP A 16 12.86 5.95 10.50
N PHE A 17 12.30 5.12 9.62
CA PHE A 17 12.70 3.73 9.46
C PHE A 17 13.93 3.54 8.57
N GLY A 18 14.29 4.54 7.76
CA GLY A 18 15.47 4.50 6.91
C GLY A 18 15.38 3.51 5.75
N ILE A 19 14.18 3.14 5.32
CA ILE A 19 13.98 2.20 4.21
C ILE A 19 14.36 2.92 2.89
N ASP A 20 15.19 2.26 2.09
CA ASP A 20 15.66 2.80 0.82
C ASP A 20 14.51 3.02 -0.16
N LYS A 21 14.28 4.28 -0.53
CA LYS A 21 13.24 4.67 -1.49
C LYS A 21 13.36 3.98 -2.85
N ASN A 22 14.57 3.55 -3.24
CA ASN A 22 14.79 2.84 -4.50
C ASN A 22 14.20 1.44 -4.51
N ARG A 23 13.84 0.92 -3.35
CA ARG A 23 13.17 -0.37 -3.16
C ARG A 23 11.66 -0.24 -3.05
N LEU A 24 11.12 0.99 -3.06
CA LEU A 24 9.70 1.22 -2.82
C LEU A 24 8.95 1.44 -4.13
N TYR A 25 7.74 0.93 -4.17
CA TYR A 25 6.72 1.13 -5.21
C TYR A 25 5.41 1.52 -4.54
N VAL A 26 4.55 2.19 -5.28
CA VAL A 26 3.22 2.57 -4.79
C VAL A 26 2.17 2.11 -5.79
N THR A 27 1.08 1.53 -5.29
CA THR A 27 -0.11 1.29 -6.10
C THR A 27 -1.16 2.34 -5.81
N VAL A 28 -1.96 2.67 -6.82
CA VAL A 28 -3.10 3.57 -6.71
C VAL A 28 -4.27 3.01 -7.48
N TYR A 29 -5.49 3.34 -7.07
CA TYR A 29 -6.67 3.00 -7.86
C TYR A 29 -6.60 3.69 -9.24
N HIS A 30 -6.94 2.97 -10.30
CA HIS A 30 -6.67 3.39 -11.68
C HIS A 30 -7.33 4.72 -12.06
N GLU A 31 -8.46 5.07 -11.44
CA GLU A 31 -9.18 6.34 -11.65
C GLU A 31 -8.74 7.46 -10.71
N ASP A 32 -7.85 7.19 -9.74
CA ASP A 32 -7.40 8.19 -8.77
C ASP A 32 -6.16 8.96 -9.28
N ASP A 33 -6.40 9.88 -10.20
CA ASP A 33 -5.36 10.77 -10.72
C ASP A 33 -4.79 11.70 -9.66
N GLU A 34 -5.57 12.04 -8.65
CA GLU A 34 -5.13 12.89 -7.54
C GLU A 34 -4.06 12.15 -6.73
N ALA A 35 -4.32 10.90 -6.35
CA ALA A 35 -3.35 10.05 -5.66
C ALA A 35 -2.07 9.87 -6.46
N PHE A 36 -2.19 9.54 -7.75
CA PHE A 36 -1.06 9.38 -8.64
C PHE A 36 -0.15 10.62 -8.66
N ASN A 37 -0.75 11.80 -8.85
CA ASN A 37 0.00 13.05 -8.90
C ASN A 37 0.61 13.43 -7.56
N PHE A 38 -0.01 13.09 -6.44
CA PHE A 38 0.53 13.31 -5.12
C PHE A 38 1.73 12.42 -4.85
N TRP A 39 1.66 11.15 -5.17
CA TRP A 39 2.78 10.24 -5.00
C TRP A 39 3.98 10.63 -5.86
N LYS A 40 3.78 11.10 -7.08
CA LYS A 40 4.87 11.69 -7.88
C LYS A 40 5.60 12.80 -7.17
N LYS A 41 4.86 13.71 -6.52
CA LYS A 41 5.44 14.85 -5.79
C LYS A 41 6.09 14.45 -4.46
N ILE A 42 5.47 13.53 -3.72
CA ILE A 42 5.91 13.14 -2.38
C ILE A 42 7.16 12.25 -2.45
N ALA A 43 7.13 11.26 -3.32
CA ALA A 43 8.18 10.26 -3.45
C ALA A 43 9.28 10.64 -4.45
N ASP A 44 9.01 11.65 -5.29
CA ASP A 44 9.86 11.98 -6.44
C ASP A 44 10.06 10.76 -7.36
N PHE A 45 8.95 10.05 -7.61
CA PHE A 45 8.94 8.84 -8.42
C PHE A 45 8.72 9.13 -9.90
N SER A 46 9.37 8.35 -10.75
CA SER A 46 8.98 8.16 -12.15
C SER A 46 7.66 7.39 -12.25
N ASP A 47 6.97 7.52 -13.37
CA ASP A 47 5.63 6.96 -13.57
C ASP A 47 5.59 5.43 -13.47
N ASP A 48 6.67 4.75 -13.77
CA ASP A 48 6.84 3.29 -13.68
C ASP A 48 6.88 2.75 -12.24
N ARG A 49 7.05 3.62 -11.26
CA ARG A 49 7.03 3.25 -9.84
C ARG A 49 5.69 3.50 -9.15
N ILE A 50 4.73 4.08 -9.85
CA ILE A 50 3.37 4.31 -9.37
C ILE A 50 2.42 3.51 -10.24
N ILE A 51 1.99 2.37 -9.75
CA ILE A 51 1.26 1.37 -10.53
C ILE A 51 -0.25 1.61 -10.37
N ARG A 52 -0.96 1.71 -11.48
CA ARG A 52 -2.42 1.85 -11.48
C ARG A 52 -3.09 0.47 -11.48
N ILE A 53 -3.89 0.20 -10.48
CA ILE A 53 -4.62 -1.05 -10.31
C ILE A 53 -6.09 -0.84 -10.63
N ALA A 54 -6.61 -1.60 -11.58
CA ALA A 54 -8.00 -1.50 -12.03
C ALA A 54 -8.96 -2.42 -11.27
N THR A 55 -8.43 -3.36 -10.51
CA THR A 55 -9.20 -4.31 -9.71
C THR A 55 -9.67 -3.69 -8.38
N SER A 56 -10.42 -4.48 -7.60
CA SER A 56 -10.86 -4.07 -6.26
C SER A 56 -9.73 -3.96 -5.23
N ASP A 57 -8.51 -4.38 -5.57
CA ASP A 57 -7.38 -4.40 -4.63
C ASP A 57 -7.03 -3.00 -4.16
N ASN A 58 -7.08 -2.01 -5.03
CA ASN A 58 -6.91 -0.60 -4.66
C ASN A 58 -8.24 0.16 -4.47
N PHE A 59 -9.35 -0.55 -4.22
CA PHE A 59 -10.61 0.05 -3.80
C PHE A 59 -11.19 -0.71 -2.62
N TRP A 60 -10.94 -0.22 -1.42
CA TRP A 60 -11.34 -0.84 -0.18
C TRP A 60 -12.82 -0.60 0.14
N SER A 61 -13.47 -1.62 0.67
CA SER A 61 -14.85 -1.57 1.18
C SER A 61 -14.94 -2.29 2.51
N MET A 62 -15.68 -1.73 3.45
CA MET A 62 -15.91 -2.33 4.76
C MET A 62 -16.70 -3.67 4.66
N GLY A 63 -17.48 -3.82 3.59
CA GLY A 63 -18.31 -4.98 3.33
C GLY A 63 -19.33 -4.66 2.24
N GLU A 64 -20.49 -5.33 2.27
CA GLU A 64 -21.58 -5.06 1.32
C GLU A 64 -22.16 -3.63 1.47
N THR A 65 -22.07 -3.08 2.68
CA THR A 65 -22.47 -1.70 3.03
C THR A 65 -21.44 -1.10 3.98
N GLY A 66 -21.37 0.23 4.01
CA GLY A 66 -20.49 0.99 4.89
C GLY A 66 -19.47 1.84 4.13
N PRO A 67 -18.54 2.45 4.85
CA PRO A 67 -17.50 3.29 4.26
C PRO A 67 -16.67 2.54 3.23
N CYS A 68 -16.31 3.22 2.15
CA CYS A 68 -15.46 2.70 1.10
C CYS A 68 -14.72 3.83 0.36
N GLY A 69 -13.69 3.46 -0.40
CA GLY A 69 -12.96 4.41 -1.20
C GLY A 69 -11.68 3.84 -1.79
N PRO A 70 -11.05 4.61 -2.69
CA PRO A 70 -9.77 4.21 -3.26
C PRO A 70 -8.69 4.15 -2.18
N CYS A 71 -7.70 3.30 -2.40
CA CYS A 71 -6.54 3.22 -1.53
C CYS A 71 -5.23 3.32 -2.31
N SER A 72 -4.18 3.65 -1.58
CA SER A 72 -2.80 3.58 -2.04
C SER A 72 -2.05 2.61 -1.14
N GLU A 73 -1.28 1.73 -1.76
CA GLU A 73 -0.47 0.77 -1.03
C GLU A 73 0.99 1.02 -1.31
N ILE A 74 1.83 0.83 -0.30
CA ILE A 74 3.27 0.94 -0.43
C ILE A 74 3.85 -0.46 -0.40
N PHE A 75 4.60 -0.80 -1.44
CA PHE A 75 5.27 -2.08 -1.62
C PHE A 75 6.78 -1.93 -1.47
N TYR A 76 7.40 -2.97 -0.95
CA TYR A 76 8.85 -3.10 -0.91
C TYR A 76 9.32 -4.21 -1.86
N ASP A 77 10.31 -3.92 -2.69
CA ASP A 77 11.00 -4.88 -3.55
C ASP A 77 12.16 -5.53 -2.80
N HIS A 78 12.01 -6.78 -2.42
CA HIS A 78 13.08 -7.57 -1.80
C HIS A 78 14.23 -7.91 -2.75
N GLY A 79 14.01 -7.77 -4.06
CA GLY A 79 15.03 -8.01 -5.09
C GLY A 79 14.76 -9.26 -5.90
N ASP A 80 15.51 -9.37 -6.98
CA ASP A 80 15.35 -10.38 -8.04
C ASP A 80 15.73 -11.81 -7.65
N HIS A 81 16.32 -11.98 -6.47
CA HIS A 81 16.58 -13.31 -5.90
C HIS A 81 15.32 -14.00 -5.38
N LEU A 82 14.21 -13.28 -5.24
CA LEU A 82 12.90 -13.83 -4.89
C LEU A 82 11.97 -13.82 -6.10
N ALA A 83 11.10 -14.82 -6.16
CA ALA A 83 10.06 -14.90 -7.17
C ALA A 83 8.95 -13.87 -6.91
N GLY A 84 8.36 -13.35 -7.97
CA GLY A 84 7.23 -12.42 -7.95
C GLY A 84 7.44 -11.25 -8.90
N GLY A 85 6.36 -10.83 -9.53
CA GLY A 85 6.29 -9.66 -10.41
C GLY A 85 5.77 -8.41 -9.70
N LEU A 86 5.72 -7.31 -10.43
CA LEU A 86 5.12 -6.07 -9.96
C LEU A 86 3.63 -6.27 -9.61
N PRO A 87 3.11 -5.58 -8.60
CA PRO A 87 1.68 -5.57 -8.30
C PRO A 87 0.83 -5.28 -9.54
N GLY A 88 -0.30 -5.96 -9.70
CA GLY A 88 -1.18 -5.85 -10.86
C GLY A 88 -0.71 -6.64 -12.09
N THR A 89 0.38 -7.39 -12.02
CA THR A 89 0.84 -8.27 -13.10
C THR A 89 0.44 -9.72 -12.87
N LYS A 90 0.50 -10.55 -13.92
CA LYS A 90 0.16 -11.98 -13.80
C LYS A 90 1.07 -12.77 -12.85
N ASP A 91 2.27 -12.26 -12.63
CA ASP A 91 3.31 -12.89 -11.82
C ASP A 91 3.47 -12.21 -10.46
N GLU A 92 2.46 -11.44 -10.02
CA GLU A 92 2.46 -10.73 -8.73
C GLU A 92 2.52 -11.69 -7.52
N ASP A 93 2.02 -12.91 -7.69
CA ASP A 93 2.09 -13.95 -6.67
C ASP A 93 3.54 -14.33 -6.38
N GLY A 94 4.05 -13.89 -5.24
CA GLY A 94 5.42 -14.18 -4.84
C GLY A 94 5.87 -13.36 -3.63
N ASN A 95 7.12 -13.55 -3.25
CA ASN A 95 7.69 -12.91 -2.06
C ASN A 95 8.59 -11.70 -2.39
N ARG A 96 8.69 -11.32 -3.67
CA ARG A 96 9.55 -10.22 -4.08
C ARG A 96 8.97 -8.87 -3.72
N PHE A 97 7.72 -8.60 -4.15
CA PHE A 97 7.03 -7.34 -3.87
C PHE A 97 6.03 -7.57 -2.75
N ILE A 98 6.30 -7.01 -1.60
CA ILE A 98 5.45 -7.18 -0.42
C ILE A 98 4.83 -5.84 -0.04
N GLU A 99 3.50 -5.80 0.05
CA GLU A 99 2.79 -4.67 0.62
C GLU A 99 3.18 -4.49 2.08
N ILE A 100 3.64 -3.29 2.43
CA ILE A 100 4.05 -2.94 3.79
C ILE A 100 3.10 -1.96 4.47
N TRP A 101 2.34 -1.21 3.70
CA TRP A 101 1.38 -0.24 4.23
C TRP A 101 0.25 0.04 3.24
N ASN A 102 -0.98 0.11 3.75
CA ASN A 102 -2.16 0.51 3.00
C ASN A 102 -2.74 1.81 3.59
N LEU A 103 -3.04 2.77 2.73
CA LEU A 103 -3.73 4.02 3.06
C LEU A 103 -5.07 4.05 2.33
N VAL A 104 -6.15 3.93 3.08
CA VAL A 104 -7.52 3.93 2.55
C VAL A 104 -8.11 5.34 2.66
N PHE A 105 -8.53 5.89 1.54
CA PHE A 105 -9.16 7.21 1.46
C PHE A 105 -10.67 7.05 1.36
N MET A 106 -11.32 6.88 2.52
CA MET A 106 -12.76 6.71 2.59
C MET A 106 -13.46 8.00 2.17
N GLN A 107 -14.02 7.99 0.99
CA GLN A 107 -14.72 9.12 0.38
C GLN A 107 -16.22 8.86 0.25
N PHE A 108 -16.60 7.59 0.25
CA PHE A 108 -17.94 7.14 -0.05
C PHE A 108 -18.51 6.25 1.05
N GLU A 109 -19.84 6.14 1.06
CA GLU A 109 -20.58 5.14 1.80
C GLU A 109 -21.38 4.28 0.83
N GLN A 110 -21.14 2.97 0.83
CA GLN A 110 -21.99 2.01 0.13
C GLN A 110 -23.24 1.79 0.97
N VAL A 111 -24.37 2.36 0.53
CA VAL A 111 -25.66 2.28 1.25
C VAL A 111 -26.38 0.98 0.93
N SER A 112 -26.24 0.50 -0.29
CA SER A 112 -26.76 -0.78 -0.78
C SER A 112 -25.90 -1.25 -1.96
N LYS A 113 -26.13 -2.49 -2.44
CA LYS A 113 -25.38 -3.05 -3.55
C LYS A 113 -25.26 -2.11 -4.77
N ASP A 114 -26.31 -1.34 -5.04
CA ASP A 114 -26.41 -0.49 -6.23
C ASP A 114 -26.37 1.02 -5.90
N LYS A 115 -26.17 1.39 -4.63
CA LYS A 115 -26.21 2.79 -4.22
C LYS A 115 -25.03 3.17 -3.35
N ARG A 116 -24.21 4.06 -3.88
CA ARG A 116 -23.08 4.70 -3.20
C ARG A 116 -23.34 6.21 -3.13
N ILE A 117 -23.01 6.82 -2.01
CA ILE A 117 -23.09 8.26 -1.77
C ILE A 117 -21.76 8.78 -1.25
N ASP A 118 -21.53 10.08 -1.40
CA ASP A 118 -20.35 10.73 -0.85
C ASP A 118 -20.46 10.85 0.67
N LEU A 119 -19.37 10.60 1.38
CA LEU A 119 -19.29 10.87 2.81
C LEU A 119 -19.28 12.40 3.05
N PRO A 120 -20.02 12.89 4.06
CA PRO A 120 -20.04 14.32 4.41
C PRO A 120 -18.64 14.84 4.79
N LYS A 121 -17.80 13.97 5.33
CA LYS A 121 -16.41 14.22 5.65
C LYS A 121 -15.60 13.01 5.24
N PRO A 122 -14.80 13.11 4.18
CA PRO A 122 -13.83 12.09 3.84
C PRO A 122 -12.88 11.87 5.01
N SER A 123 -12.51 10.62 5.23
CA SER A 123 -11.58 10.22 6.28
C SER A 123 -10.52 9.28 5.72
N VAL A 124 -9.46 9.08 6.48
CA VAL A 124 -8.39 8.14 6.15
C VAL A 124 -8.35 7.06 7.20
N ASP A 125 -8.31 5.82 6.75
CA ASP A 125 -7.95 4.67 7.56
C ASP A 125 -6.63 4.13 7.04
N THR A 126 -5.82 3.52 7.90
CA THR A 126 -4.52 3.03 7.47
C THR A 126 -4.11 1.81 8.25
N GLY A 127 -3.51 0.84 7.54
CA GLY A 127 -2.99 -0.39 8.10
C GLY A 127 -1.55 -0.63 7.63
N MET A 128 -0.66 -0.87 8.59
CA MET A 128 0.72 -1.24 8.34
C MET A 128 0.98 -2.65 8.87
N GLY A 129 1.57 -3.51 8.04
CA GLY A 129 1.92 -4.87 8.44
C GLY A 129 3.08 -4.86 9.44
N LEU A 130 2.79 -5.06 10.73
CA LEU A 130 3.80 -5.07 11.78
C LEU A 130 4.90 -6.08 11.48
N GLU A 131 4.54 -7.30 11.13
CA GLU A 131 5.47 -8.40 10.83
C GLU A 131 6.32 -8.09 9.61
N ARG A 132 5.72 -7.51 8.57
CA ARG A 132 6.41 -7.14 7.33
C ARG A 132 7.44 -6.04 7.58
N ILE A 133 7.06 -5.00 8.31
CA ILE A 133 7.99 -3.92 8.69
C ILE A 133 9.10 -4.43 9.61
N ALA A 134 8.76 -5.25 10.60
CA ALA A 134 9.75 -5.81 11.51
C ALA A 134 10.77 -6.67 10.76
N ALA A 135 10.33 -7.51 9.82
CA ALA A 135 11.21 -8.28 8.96
C ALA A 135 12.16 -7.38 8.14
N LEU A 136 11.61 -6.34 7.52
CA LEU A 136 12.42 -5.38 6.75
C LEU A 136 13.49 -4.70 7.59
N LEU A 137 13.11 -4.22 8.78
CA LEU A 137 14.06 -3.55 9.69
C LEU A 137 15.14 -4.50 10.23
N GLN A 138 14.87 -5.80 10.26
CA GLN A 138 15.86 -6.83 10.59
C GLN A 138 16.68 -7.29 9.38
N GLY A 139 16.37 -6.80 8.18
CA GLY A 139 17.06 -7.20 6.95
C GLY A 139 16.67 -8.60 6.46
N THR A 140 15.50 -9.10 6.86
CA THR A 140 14.96 -10.40 6.44
C THR A 140 13.70 -10.20 5.59
N HIS A 141 13.29 -11.23 4.83
CA HIS A 141 12.04 -11.18 4.05
C HIS A 141 10.86 -11.85 4.78
N CYS A 142 11.13 -12.59 5.86
CA CYS A 142 10.11 -13.30 6.62
C CYS A 142 10.45 -13.35 8.10
N LEU A 143 9.50 -13.05 8.98
CA LEU A 143 9.67 -13.15 10.43
C LEU A 143 9.73 -14.59 10.93
N LEU A 144 9.11 -15.53 10.22
CA LEU A 144 9.08 -16.94 10.64
C LEU A 144 10.47 -17.58 10.71
N TYR A 145 11.45 -17.04 9.98
CA TYR A 145 12.85 -17.48 10.09
C TYR A 145 13.58 -16.95 11.32
N THR A 146 13.04 -15.93 11.98
CA THR A 146 13.65 -15.32 13.17
C THR A 146 12.97 -15.73 14.46
N SER A 147 11.80 -16.36 14.37
CA SER A 147 11.01 -16.78 15.53
C SER A 147 11.09 -18.28 15.83
N ASP A 148 11.87 -19.03 15.07
CA ASP A 148 12.08 -20.47 15.33
C ASP A 148 13.08 -20.70 16.47
N ALA A 149 12.81 -19.99 17.59
CA ALA A 149 13.43 -20.28 18.88
C ALA A 149 12.69 -21.40 19.63
N ALA A 150 11.85 -22.17 18.91
CA ALA A 150 11.08 -23.26 19.51
C ALA A 150 11.77 -24.62 19.38
N ASP A 151 12.94 -24.69 18.75
CA ASP A 151 13.71 -25.93 18.53
C ASP A 151 15.02 -26.01 19.35
N GLU A 152 15.13 -25.22 20.44
CA GLU A 152 16.20 -25.42 21.45
C GLU A 152 15.65 -26.00 22.77
#